data_e3ff6c2bb782910b4f9a30baf00a23c7
#
_entry.id   e3ff6c2bb782910b4f9a30baf00a23c7
#
_cell.length_a   1.000
_cell.length_b   1.000
_cell.length_c   1.000
_cell.angle_alpha   90.00
_cell.angle_beta   90.00
_cell.angle_gamma   90.00
#
_symmetry.space_group_name_H-M   'P 1'
#
loop_
_entity.id
_entity.type
_entity.pdbx_description
1 polymer ?
#
loop_
_entity_poly.entity_id
_entity_poly.type
_entity_poly.pdbx_seq_one_letter_code
_entity_poly.pdbx_strand_id
1 'polypeptide(L)'
;VMAFKEDMLPEVLSPWILDNAERMQIPPDFLAAACIVILGSLIGRKIGVFPKAHDNWLVIPNLWGAIVGRPSLLKSPAIAEVMKFLEELVSKAIVQYQEDSQRHEQEEMWMDARKSAQKEEMKKIARKKLETKEIPQFDLLETINKPVLKRYKTEDGTIEKIGEILLENPQGILIHRDELVGWFKSLDKSGREGDRAFFLESWNGNGSFTVDRIGRGTLHIPALCLSIFGGIQPGPLGLYVNQAAVGGAGDDGLLQRFQLLVWPDALKVWRNVDRSPDSTAHKQVFEVFQHLDTFEPFEPSKPGAFETYKLHFTSEAQVRFDEWRTNLEKRLCNGDLNPALESHLAKYRSLMPSLALIFYLVETVGKRDKPIAVDDQSARRAILWCEYLETHAKRLYASGERSGMESARAFLHRIKKGDVLNGFSLRDVYHGKHWSRLNTPDQVSSAVRVLEEFGWVRSEIIKTPGRNSVKVSIHPQLLNDKFKERGMNEKTK
;
A
#
# COMPACT_ATOMS: atom_id res chain seq x y z
N VAL A 1 0.39 0.27 -22.37
CA VAL A 1 0.21 -0.87 -21.45
C VAL A 1 -0.65 -1.93 -22.13
N MET A 2 -0.57 -3.13 -21.61
CA MET A 2 -1.45 -4.24 -22.01
C MET A 2 -2.91 -3.89 -21.70
N ALA A 3 -3.84 -4.27 -22.56
CA ALA A 3 -5.26 -4.05 -22.30
C ALA A 3 -5.75 -4.99 -21.20
N PHE A 4 -6.61 -4.47 -20.33
CA PHE A 4 -7.29 -5.29 -19.32
C PHE A 4 -8.22 -6.30 -19.99
N LYS A 5 -8.25 -7.53 -19.50
CA LYS A 5 -9.10 -8.60 -20.03
C LYS A 5 -9.98 -9.19 -18.94
N GLU A 6 -11.16 -9.59 -19.30
CA GLU A 6 -12.14 -10.16 -18.38
C GLU A 6 -11.66 -11.48 -17.74
N ASP A 7 -10.91 -12.31 -18.48
CA ASP A 7 -10.36 -13.59 -18.02
C ASP A 7 -9.33 -13.44 -16.88
N MET A 8 -8.87 -12.22 -16.63
CA MET A 8 -8.02 -11.88 -15.47
C MET A 8 -8.79 -11.83 -14.15
N LEU A 9 -10.13 -11.77 -14.20
CA LEU A 9 -10.96 -11.68 -13.00
C LEU A 9 -11.55 -13.04 -12.60
N PRO A 10 -11.72 -13.31 -11.29
CA PRO A 10 -12.63 -14.35 -10.83
C PRO A 10 -14.04 -14.13 -11.39
N GLU A 11 -14.72 -15.23 -11.75
CA GLU A 11 -16.04 -15.18 -12.41
C GLU A 11 -17.08 -14.41 -11.61
N VAL A 12 -17.03 -14.50 -10.28
CA VAL A 12 -17.96 -13.82 -9.38
C VAL A 12 -17.73 -12.31 -9.31
N LEU A 13 -16.52 -11.83 -9.57
CA LEU A 13 -16.18 -10.40 -9.51
C LEU A 13 -16.40 -9.69 -10.85
N SER A 14 -16.23 -10.42 -11.98
CA SER A 14 -16.24 -9.84 -13.31
C SER A 14 -17.53 -9.06 -13.63
N PRO A 15 -18.74 -9.59 -13.44
CA PRO A 15 -19.97 -8.87 -13.79
C PRO A 15 -20.11 -7.54 -13.07
N TRP A 16 -19.82 -7.50 -11.77
CA TRP A 16 -19.92 -6.28 -10.98
C TRP A 16 -18.87 -5.23 -11.37
N ILE A 17 -17.64 -5.65 -11.61
CA ILE A 17 -16.54 -4.74 -12.01
C ILE A 17 -16.84 -4.13 -13.37
N LEU A 18 -17.27 -4.93 -14.35
CA LEU A 18 -17.55 -4.46 -15.70
C LEU A 18 -18.81 -3.58 -15.74
N ASP A 19 -19.87 -3.93 -14.99
CA ASP A 19 -21.06 -3.10 -14.83
C ASP A 19 -20.74 -1.70 -14.32
N ASN A 20 -20.00 -1.61 -13.22
CA ASN A 20 -19.63 -0.35 -12.63
C ASN A 20 -18.66 0.46 -13.52
N ALA A 21 -17.68 -0.20 -14.13
CA ALA A 21 -16.74 0.45 -15.05
C ALA A 21 -17.47 1.09 -16.24
N GLU A 22 -18.47 0.37 -16.84
CA GLU A 22 -19.26 0.90 -17.94
C GLU A 22 -20.17 2.05 -17.48
N ARG A 23 -20.90 1.92 -16.38
CA ARG A 23 -21.78 2.99 -15.86
C ARG A 23 -21.01 4.25 -15.48
N MET A 24 -19.84 4.08 -14.86
CA MET A 24 -18.99 5.21 -14.43
C MET A 24 -18.11 5.75 -15.56
N GLN A 25 -18.01 5.05 -16.70
CA GLN A 25 -17.11 5.39 -17.80
C GLN A 25 -15.67 5.54 -17.34
N ILE A 26 -15.17 4.53 -16.59
CA ILE A 26 -13.82 4.43 -16.08
C ILE A 26 -13.14 3.13 -16.54
N PRO A 27 -11.80 3.05 -16.54
CA PRO A 27 -11.12 1.79 -16.77
C PRO A 27 -11.50 0.75 -15.67
N PRO A 28 -11.85 -0.50 -16.03
CA PRO A 28 -12.18 -1.57 -15.10
C PRO A 28 -11.01 -1.89 -14.16
N ASP A 29 -9.79 -1.61 -14.59
CA ASP A 29 -8.54 -1.70 -13.82
C ASP A 29 -8.64 -1.06 -12.44
N PHE A 30 -9.32 0.07 -12.34
CA PHE A 30 -9.44 0.83 -11.09
C PHE A 30 -10.24 0.04 -10.05
N LEU A 31 -11.39 -0.48 -10.44
CA LEU A 31 -12.24 -1.29 -9.58
C LEU A 31 -11.58 -2.63 -9.24
N ALA A 32 -10.96 -3.28 -10.25
CA ALA A 32 -10.31 -4.56 -10.09
C ALA A 32 -9.14 -4.50 -9.11
N ALA A 33 -8.24 -3.51 -9.26
CA ALA A 33 -7.10 -3.33 -8.36
C ALA A 33 -7.54 -3.02 -6.92
N ALA A 34 -8.54 -2.14 -6.75
CA ALA A 34 -9.11 -1.85 -5.44
C ALA A 34 -9.71 -3.10 -4.79
N CYS A 35 -10.53 -3.84 -5.54
CA CYS A 35 -11.18 -5.06 -5.06
C CYS A 35 -10.15 -6.11 -4.59
N ILE A 36 -9.12 -6.39 -5.39
CA ILE A 36 -8.08 -7.38 -5.06
C ILE A 36 -7.32 -6.98 -3.79
N VAL A 37 -6.90 -5.71 -3.64
CA VAL A 37 -6.17 -5.29 -2.43
C VAL A 37 -7.06 -5.34 -1.19
N ILE A 38 -8.31 -4.92 -1.30
CA ILE A 38 -9.25 -4.93 -0.18
C ILE A 38 -9.59 -6.37 0.24
N LEU A 39 -9.84 -7.28 -0.71
CA LEU A 39 -10.03 -8.71 -0.42
C LEU A 39 -8.77 -9.31 0.20
N GLY A 40 -7.58 -8.98 -0.31
CA GLY A 40 -6.31 -9.38 0.31
C GLY A 40 -6.20 -8.92 1.76
N SER A 41 -6.64 -7.70 2.08
CA SER A 41 -6.63 -7.18 3.46
C SER A 41 -7.63 -7.89 4.39
N LEU A 42 -8.78 -8.33 3.87
CA LEU A 42 -9.75 -9.13 4.63
C LEU A 42 -9.24 -10.54 4.95
N ILE A 43 -8.56 -11.16 4.00
CA ILE A 43 -7.87 -12.44 4.21
C ILE A 43 -6.74 -12.23 5.22
N GLY A 44 -5.89 -11.24 4.95
CA GLY A 44 -4.76 -10.89 5.81
C GLY A 44 -3.95 -12.13 6.21
N ARG A 45 -3.62 -12.21 7.49
CA ARG A 45 -2.86 -13.34 8.08
C ARG A 45 -3.70 -14.58 8.41
N LYS A 46 -5.01 -14.56 8.18
CA LYS A 46 -5.84 -15.77 8.44
C LYS A 46 -5.39 -16.96 7.61
N ILE A 47 -4.99 -16.72 6.36
CA ILE A 47 -4.55 -17.75 5.43
C ILE A 47 -3.32 -17.27 4.68
N GLY A 48 -2.32 -18.14 4.56
CA GLY A 48 -1.14 -17.95 3.73
C GLY A 48 -0.88 -19.14 2.83
N VAL A 49 0.00 -18.98 1.85
CA VAL A 49 0.40 -20.04 0.93
C VAL A 49 1.89 -20.29 0.99
N PHE A 50 2.29 -21.57 0.96
CA PHE A 50 3.67 -21.98 0.71
C PHE A 50 3.88 -22.13 -0.80
N PRO A 51 4.59 -21.19 -1.46
CA PRO A 51 4.77 -21.23 -2.92
C PRO A 51 5.71 -22.36 -3.37
N LYS A 52 6.50 -22.91 -2.45
CA LYS A 52 7.42 -24.02 -2.70
C LYS A 52 6.95 -25.25 -1.95
N ALA A 53 7.00 -26.39 -2.61
CA ALA A 53 6.53 -27.65 -2.04
C ALA A 53 7.30 -28.11 -0.79
N HIS A 54 8.60 -27.80 -0.69
CA HIS A 54 9.51 -28.32 0.33
C HIS A 54 10.24 -27.23 1.13
N ASP A 55 9.75 -25.98 1.07
CA ASP A 55 10.36 -24.83 1.75
C ASP A 55 9.38 -24.29 2.80
N ASN A 56 9.89 -23.58 3.79
CA ASN A 56 9.09 -22.92 4.83
C ASN A 56 8.76 -21.46 4.50
N TRP A 57 8.98 -21.02 3.27
CA TRP A 57 8.64 -19.66 2.82
C TRP A 57 7.13 -19.50 2.71
N LEU A 58 6.55 -18.83 3.70
CA LEU A 58 5.13 -18.51 3.76
C LEU A 58 4.88 -17.13 3.15
N VAL A 59 3.92 -17.02 2.24
CA VAL A 59 3.43 -15.77 1.66
C VAL A 59 2.05 -15.47 2.21
N ILE A 60 1.93 -14.28 2.80
CA ILE A 60 0.66 -13.69 3.23
C ILE A 60 0.14 -12.81 2.09
N PRO A 61 -1.18 -12.82 1.77
CA PRO A 61 -1.75 -12.02 0.68
C PRO A 61 -1.90 -10.55 1.10
N ASN A 62 -0.83 -9.97 1.64
CA ASN A 62 -0.74 -8.58 2.06
C ASN A 62 -0.25 -7.74 0.88
N LEU A 63 -1.14 -6.97 0.27
CA LEU A 63 -0.87 -6.26 -0.97
C LEU A 63 -0.84 -4.74 -0.78
N TRP A 64 0.12 -4.11 -1.46
CA TRP A 64 0.14 -2.66 -1.63
C TRP A 64 -0.19 -2.32 -3.08
N GLY A 65 -1.18 -1.45 -3.25
CA GLY A 65 -1.67 -1.09 -4.58
C GLY A 65 -1.98 0.38 -4.73
N ALA A 66 -2.07 0.83 -5.98
CA ALA A 66 -2.38 2.20 -6.30
C ALA A 66 -3.09 2.32 -7.65
N ILE A 67 -3.97 3.32 -7.76
CA ILE A 67 -4.58 3.74 -9.01
C ILE A 67 -3.93 5.03 -9.48
N VAL A 68 -3.30 5.00 -10.65
CA VAL A 68 -2.68 6.19 -11.24
C VAL A 68 -3.58 6.76 -12.32
N GLY A 69 -3.96 8.03 -12.16
CA GLY A 69 -4.79 8.70 -13.14
C GLY A 69 -4.84 10.21 -12.90
N ARG A 70 -5.20 10.97 -13.95
CA ARG A 70 -5.41 12.43 -13.84
C ARG A 70 -6.58 12.73 -12.89
N PRO A 71 -6.68 13.96 -12.33
CA PRO A 71 -7.76 14.32 -11.40
C PRO A 71 -9.18 14.01 -11.92
N SER A 72 -9.41 14.17 -13.24
CA SER A 72 -10.72 13.97 -13.87
C SER A 72 -11.12 12.51 -14.14
N LEU A 73 -10.27 11.51 -13.79
CA LEU A 73 -10.52 10.10 -14.13
C LEU A 73 -11.28 9.34 -13.05
N LEU A 74 -12.03 9.99 -12.18
CA LEU A 74 -12.91 9.38 -11.17
C LEU A 74 -12.24 8.29 -10.31
N LYS A 75 -10.96 8.45 -9.96
CA LYS A 75 -10.22 7.50 -9.12
C LYS A 75 -10.88 7.30 -7.75
N SER A 76 -11.10 8.40 -7.02
CA SER A 76 -11.72 8.37 -5.69
C SER A 76 -13.14 7.80 -5.72
N PRO A 77 -14.01 8.15 -6.69
CA PRO A 77 -15.29 7.46 -6.85
C PRO A 77 -15.17 5.96 -7.12
N ALA A 78 -14.20 5.52 -7.94
CA ALA A 78 -13.98 4.09 -8.19
C ALA A 78 -13.56 3.33 -6.92
N ILE A 79 -12.66 3.91 -6.12
CA ILE A 79 -12.27 3.33 -4.83
C ILE A 79 -13.47 3.29 -3.88
N ALA A 80 -14.25 4.35 -3.82
CA ALA A 80 -15.41 4.45 -2.94
C ALA A 80 -16.47 3.37 -3.24
N GLU A 81 -16.69 3.01 -4.52
CA GLU A 81 -17.61 1.93 -4.87
C GLU A 81 -17.19 0.58 -4.27
N VAL A 82 -15.90 0.23 -4.30
CA VAL A 82 -15.41 -1.00 -3.68
C VAL A 82 -15.41 -0.90 -2.16
N MET A 83 -15.08 0.27 -1.63
CA MET A 83 -15.06 0.51 -0.17
C MET A 83 -16.43 0.36 0.48
N LYS A 84 -17.53 0.51 -0.24
CA LYS A 84 -18.89 0.27 0.30
C LYS A 84 -19.04 -1.11 0.91
N PHE A 85 -18.50 -2.15 0.28
CA PHE A 85 -18.52 -3.51 0.84
C PHE A 85 -17.80 -3.61 2.19
N LEU A 86 -16.64 -2.95 2.30
CA LEU A 86 -15.89 -2.92 3.54
C LEU A 86 -16.61 -2.09 4.61
N GLU A 87 -17.25 -0.99 4.23
CA GLU A 87 -18.00 -0.10 5.14
C GLU A 87 -19.23 -0.77 5.74
N GLU A 88 -19.88 -1.65 4.99
CA GLU A 88 -20.96 -2.49 5.54
C GLU A 88 -20.44 -3.43 6.63
N LEU A 89 -19.24 -4.04 6.44
CA LEU A 89 -18.62 -4.87 7.47
C LEU A 89 -18.20 -4.04 8.69
N VAL A 90 -17.63 -2.84 8.47
CA VAL A 90 -17.31 -1.89 9.56
C VAL A 90 -18.55 -1.56 10.37
N SER A 91 -19.66 -1.24 9.71
CA SER A 91 -20.92 -0.91 10.39
C SER A 91 -21.43 -2.06 11.25
N LYS A 92 -21.40 -3.30 10.74
CA LYS A 92 -21.77 -4.50 11.49
C LYS A 92 -20.85 -4.71 12.70
N ALA A 93 -19.54 -4.55 12.53
CA ALA A 93 -18.57 -4.72 13.61
C ALA A 93 -18.74 -3.67 14.74
N ILE A 94 -19.11 -2.43 14.39
CA ILE A 94 -19.39 -1.39 15.38
C ILE A 94 -20.63 -1.75 16.21
N VAL A 95 -21.72 -2.21 15.57
CA VAL A 95 -22.92 -2.63 16.28
C VAL A 95 -22.62 -3.80 17.21
N GLN A 96 -21.92 -4.82 16.72
CA GLN A 96 -21.54 -5.98 17.53
C GLN A 96 -20.67 -5.57 18.73
N TYR A 97 -19.69 -4.70 18.51
CA TYR A 97 -18.86 -4.19 19.60
C TYR A 97 -19.65 -3.43 20.67
N GLN A 98 -20.66 -2.65 20.27
CA GLN A 98 -21.52 -1.93 21.21
C GLN A 98 -22.35 -2.92 22.07
N GLU A 99 -22.91 -3.97 21.47
CA GLU A 99 -23.64 -5.01 22.17
C GLU A 99 -22.73 -5.79 23.14
N ASP A 100 -21.55 -6.19 22.68
CA ASP A 100 -20.56 -6.89 23.50
C ASP A 100 -20.04 -6.01 24.64
N SER A 101 -19.85 -4.71 24.41
CA SER A 101 -19.45 -3.76 25.46
C SER A 101 -20.51 -3.60 26.53
N GLN A 102 -21.79 -3.50 26.15
CA GLN A 102 -22.87 -3.43 27.13
C GLN A 102 -22.98 -4.73 27.95
N ARG A 103 -22.78 -5.88 27.32
CA ARG A 103 -22.77 -7.18 28.02
C ARG A 103 -21.58 -7.24 28.99
N HIS A 104 -20.41 -6.83 28.55
CA HIS A 104 -19.20 -6.80 29.37
C HIS A 104 -19.36 -5.90 30.60
N GLU A 105 -19.95 -4.70 30.45
CA GLU A 105 -20.24 -3.82 31.59
C GLU A 105 -21.15 -4.48 32.62
N GLN A 106 -22.18 -5.20 32.18
CA GLN A 106 -23.07 -5.94 33.08
C GLN A 106 -22.34 -7.08 33.81
N GLU A 107 -21.52 -7.84 33.08
CA GLU A 107 -20.70 -8.91 33.64
C GLU A 107 -19.66 -8.38 34.62
N GLU A 108 -19.04 -7.23 34.32
CA GLU A 108 -18.06 -6.57 35.21
C GLU A 108 -18.71 -6.12 36.51
N MET A 109 -19.90 -5.47 36.46
CA MET A 109 -20.67 -5.08 37.64
C MET A 109 -21.02 -6.31 38.51
N TRP A 110 -21.44 -7.42 37.87
CA TRP A 110 -21.76 -8.65 38.57
C TRP A 110 -20.54 -9.30 39.23
N MET A 111 -19.40 -9.30 38.53
CA MET A 111 -18.13 -9.80 39.05
C MET A 111 -17.61 -8.97 40.21
N ASP A 112 -17.75 -7.65 40.16
CA ASP A 112 -17.34 -6.76 41.24
C ASP A 112 -18.23 -6.95 42.49
N ALA A 113 -19.53 -7.16 42.33
CA ALA A 113 -20.41 -7.54 43.44
C ALA A 113 -19.98 -8.88 44.05
N ARG A 114 -19.65 -9.89 43.21
CA ARG A 114 -19.19 -11.20 43.64
C ARG A 114 -17.82 -11.14 44.38
N LYS A 115 -16.87 -10.37 43.85
CA LYS A 115 -15.58 -10.09 44.53
C LYS A 115 -15.78 -9.43 45.91
N SER A 116 -16.71 -8.49 45.98
CA SER A 116 -17.03 -7.79 47.23
C SER A 116 -17.62 -8.75 48.26
N ALA A 117 -18.55 -9.61 47.87
CA ALA A 117 -19.13 -10.64 48.71
C ALA A 117 -18.09 -11.66 49.24
N GLN A 118 -17.23 -12.15 48.34
CA GLN A 118 -16.12 -13.05 48.70
C GLN A 118 -15.15 -12.37 49.66
N LYS A 119 -14.83 -11.11 49.49
CA LYS A 119 -13.96 -10.33 50.40
C LYS A 119 -14.56 -10.17 51.80
N GLU A 120 -15.89 -10.00 51.87
CA GLU A 120 -16.57 -9.96 53.17
C GLU A 120 -16.57 -11.32 53.85
N GLU A 121 -16.78 -12.39 53.11
CA GLU A 121 -16.74 -13.76 53.63
C GLU A 121 -15.34 -14.15 54.08
N MET A 122 -14.30 -13.78 53.33
CA MET A 122 -12.89 -13.90 53.75
C MET A 122 -12.63 -13.17 55.06
N LYS A 123 -13.13 -11.93 55.24
CA LYS A 123 -13.00 -11.18 56.47
C LYS A 123 -13.66 -11.87 57.65
N LYS A 124 -14.84 -12.45 57.46
CA LYS A 124 -15.56 -13.20 58.51
C LYS A 124 -14.79 -14.47 58.93
N ILE A 125 -14.26 -15.23 57.96
CA ILE A 125 -13.45 -16.43 58.21
C ILE A 125 -12.14 -16.05 58.92
N ALA A 126 -11.42 -15.02 58.44
CA ALA A 126 -10.17 -14.53 59.06
C ALA A 126 -10.35 -14.10 60.52
N ARG A 127 -11.51 -13.45 60.83
CA ARG A 127 -11.84 -13.08 62.23
C ARG A 127 -12.15 -14.29 63.10
N LYS A 128 -12.68 -15.42 62.53
CA LYS A 128 -13.03 -16.61 63.30
C LYS A 128 -11.85 -17.57 63.46
N LYS A 129 -10.83 -17.56 62.56
CA LYS A 129 -9.67 -18.46 62.55
C LYS A 129 -8.36 -17.70 62.80
N LEU A 130 -8.26 -16.99 63.95
CA LEU A 130 -7.02 -16.27 64.33
C LEU A 130 -5.80 -17.18 64.58
N GLU A 131 -5.97 -18.53 64.63
CA GLU A 131 -4.93 -19.48 64.98
C GLU A 131 -4.53 -20.47 63.88
N THR A 132 -5.17 -20.49 62.73
CA THR A 132 -4.83 -21.43 61.66
C THR A 132 -4.15 -20.72 60.47
N LYS A 133 -2.95 -21.20 60.13
CA LYS A 133 -2.17 -20.72 58.92
C LYS A 133 -2.72 -21.17 57.60
N GLU A 134 -3.85 -21.87 57.52
CA GLU A 134 -4.43 -22.30 56.27
C GLU A 134 -5.22 -21.18 55.63
N ILE A 135 -4.78 -20.76 54.46
CA ILE A 135 -5.51 -19.83 53.58
C ILE A 135 -6.62 -20.61 52.92
N PRO A 136 -7.92 -20.23 53.12
CA PRO A 136 -9.00 -20.88 52.37
C PRO A 136 -8.79 -20.75 50.90
N GLN A 137 -8.88 -21.87 50.15
CA GLN A 137 -8.92 -21.82 48.68
C GLN A 137 -10.29 -21.26 48.25
N PHE A 138 -10.26 -20.14 47.61
CA PHE A 138 -11.42 -19.58 46.91
C PHE A 138 -11.23 -19.85 45.39
N ASP A 139 -12.32 -20.14 44.72
CA ASP A 139 -12.30 -20.24 43.24
C ASP A 139 -11.80 -18.91 42.69
N LEU A 140 -10.72 -18.98 41.92
CA LEU A 140 -10.24 -17.84 41.15
C LEU A 140 -11.36 -17.36 40.23
N LEU A 141 -11.86 -16.16 40.45
CA LEU A 141 -12.85 -15.59 39.55
C LEU A 141 -12.20 -15.43 38.17
N GLU A 142 -12.84 -15.98 37.17
CA GLU A 142 -12.39 -15.85 35.78
C GLU A 142 -12.27 -14.37 35.43
N THR A 143 -11.20 -14.02 34.77
CA THR A 143 -11.02 -12.67 34.22
C THR A 143 -11.88 -12.55 32.96
N ILE A 144 -12.81 -11.62 32.98
CA ILE A 144 -13.62 -11.30 31.80
C ILE A 144 -12.75 -10.49 30.84
N ASN A 145 -12.58 -10.98 29.62
CA ASN A 145 -11.83 -10.27 28.59
C ASN A 145 -12.63 -9.07 28.07
N LYS A 146 -12.00 -7.91 28.04
CA LYS A 146 -12.62 -6.72 27.45
C LYS A 146 -12.88 -6.95 25.95
N PRO A 147 -14.07 -6.62 25.45
CA PRO A 147 -14.36 -6.73 24.02
C PRO A 147 -13.44 -5.83 23.20
N VAL A 148 -13.04 -6.33 22.04
CA VAL A 148 -12.14 -5.64 21.11
C VAL A 148 -12.93 -5.27 19.86
N LEU A 149 -12.81 -4.02 19.42
CA LEU A 149 -13.41 -3.59 18.16
C LEU A 149 -12.66 -4.22 16.98
N LYS A 150 -13.35 -5.02 16.18
CA LYS A 150 -12.85 -5.53 14.91
C LYS A 150 -12.68 -4.36 13.93
N ARG A 151 -11.44 -4.08 13.57
CA ARG A 151 -11.11 -3.00 12.64
C ARG A 151 -10.61 -3.56 11.33
N TYR A 152 -11.07 -2.97 10.23
CA TYR A 152 -10.72 -3.37 8.86
C TYR A 152 -9.80 -2.37 8.19
N LYS A 153 -9.95 -1.09 8.53
CA LYS A 153 -9.20 -0.01 7.89
C LYS A 153 -8.80 1.10 8.87
N THR A 154 -7.81 1.86 8.44
CA THR A 154 -7.47 3.17 8.99
C THR A 154 -7.09 4.12 7.87
N GLU A 155 -7.37 5.41 8.03
CA GLU A 155 -7.04 6.45 7.06
C GLU A 155 -5.88 7.31 7.56
N ASP A 156 -5.80 7.51 8.87
CA ASP A 156 -4.72 8.26 9.51
C ASP A 156 -4.41 7.67 10.88
N GLY A 157 -3.13 7.62 11.22
CA GLY A 157 -2.67 7.09 12.49
C GLY A 157 -1.16 7.20 12.62
N THR A 158 -0.69 7.46 13.85
CA THR A 158 0.74 7.30 14.16
C THR A 158 1.09 5.81 14.17
N ILE A 159 2.37 5.48 14.01
CA ILE A 159 2.83 4.09 14.04
C ILE A 159 2.47 3.38 15.34
N GLU A 160 2.49 4.11 16.47
CA GLU A 160 2.08 3.59 17.76
C GLU A 160 0.60 3.17 17.76
N LYS A 161 -0.27 4.06 17.27
CA LYS A 161 -1.71 3.75 17.20
C LYS A 161 -2.01 2.63 16.24
N ILE A 162 -1.33 2.56 15.10
CA ILE A 162 -1.42 1.44 14.16
C ILE A 162 -0.95 0.15 14.85
N GLY A 163 0.13 0.21 15.62
CA GLY A 163 0.63 -0.93 16.39
C GLY A 163 -0.38 -1.45 17.42
N GLU A 164 -1.02 -0.56 18.18
CA GLU A 164 -2.11 -0.92 19.11
C GLU A 164 -3.27 -1.61 18.37
N ILE A 165 -3.69 -1.05 17.22
CA ILE A 165 -4.75 -1.64 16.41
C ILE A 165 -4.37 -3.05 15.92
N LEU A 166 -3.11 -3.27 15.52
CA LEU A 166 -2.64 -4.58 15.05
C LEU A 166 -2.53 -5.62 16.17
N LEU A 167 -2.29 -5.20 17.41
CA LEU A 167 -2.37 -6.10 18.57
C LEU A 167 -3.79 -6.60 18.81
N GLU A 168 -4.76 -5.70 18.65
CA GLU A 168 -6.18 -6.03 18.78
C GLU A 168 -6.73 -6.75 17.54
N ASN A 169 -6.13 -6.54 16.36
CA ASN A 169 -6.55 -7.08 15.07
C ASN A 169 -5.39 -7.81 14.37
N PRO A 170 -4.97 -8.97 14.86
CA PRO A 170 -3.77 -9.66 14.41
C PRO A 170 -3.85 -10.21 12.97
N GLN A 171 -5.05 -10.26 12.37
CA GLN A 171 -5.24 -10.58 10.94
C GLN A 171 -4.66 -9.51 10.02
N GLY A 172 -4.49 -8.27 10.51
CA GLY A 172 -4.06 -7.12 9.72
C GLY A 172 -5.19 -6.16 9.38
N ILE A 173 -4.83 -5.02 8.81
CA ILE A 173 -5.78 -3.97 8.39
C ILE A 173 -5.38 -3.33 7.06
N LEU A 174 -6.33 -2.62 6.44
CA LEU A 174 -6.11 -1.78 5.27
C LEU A 174 -5.75 -0.34 5.70
N ILE A 175 -4.70 0.23 5.13
CA ILE A 175 -4.48 1.68 5.14
C ILE A 175 -4.98 2.23 3.81
N HIS A 176 -6.01 3.08 3.86
CA HIS A 176 -6.53 3.78 2.71
C HIS A 176 -6.04 5.23 2.70
N ARG A 177 -5.53 5.69 1.55
CA ARG A 177 -5.07 7.06 1.33
C ARG A 177 -5.60 7.59 0.00
N ASP A 178 -6.34 8.68 0.02
CA ASP A 178 -6.86 9.27 -1.22
C ASP A 178 -5.73 9.78 -2.13
N GLU A 179 -4.63 10.33 -1.55
CA GLU A 179 -3.43 10.77 -2.28
C GLU A 179 -2.15 10.21 -1.66
N LEU A 180 -1.60 9.17 -2.28
CA LEU A 180 -0.43 8.45 -1.78
C LEU A 180 0.90 9.23 -1.89
N VAL A 181 1.06 10.11 -2.89
CA VAL A 181 2.33 10.86 -3.03
C VAL A 181 2.55 11.81 -1.86
N GLY A 182 1.47 12.39 -1.32
CA GLY A 182 1.55 13.19 -0.10
C GLY A 182 2.03 12.37 1.10
N TRP A 183 1.56 11.13 1.20
CA TRP A 183 2.00 10.21 2.23
C TRP A 183 3.47 9.78 2.03
N PHE A 184 3.92 9.43 0.83
CA PHE A 184 5.33 9.16 0.54
C PHE A 184 6.23 10.29 1.00
N LYS A 185 5.91 11.53 0.59
CA LYS A 185 6.66 12.71 0.99
C LYS A 185 6.64 12.97 2.50
N SER A 186 5.61 12.54 3.21
CA SER A 186 5.57 12.65 4.67
C SER A 186 6.55 11.72 5.36
N LEU A 187 6.80 10.54 4.78
CA LEU A 187 7.78 9.56 5.25
C LEU A 187 9.23 9.97 4.93
N ASP A 188 9.43 10.83 3.91
CA ASP A 188 10.75 11.34 3.51
C ASP A 188 11.22 12.51 4.40
N LYS A 189 10.38 12.99 5.34
CA LYS A 189 10.76 14.08 6.24
C LYS A 189 11.76 13.60 7.28
N SER A 190 12.78 14.44 7.54
CA SER A 190 13.75 14.21 8.61
C SER A 190 13.04 13.99 9.95
N GLY A 191 13.49 12.99 10.71
CA GLY A 191 12.89 12.58 11.98
C GLY A 191 11.76 11.56 11.85
N ARG A 192 11.47 11.08 10.62
CA ARG A 192 10.48 10.04 10.34
C ARG A 192 11.08 8.74 9.78
N GLU A 193 12.37 8.55 9.97
CA GLU A 193 13.08 7.35 9.50
C GLU A 193 12.52 6.07 10.16
N GLY A 194 12.12 6.15 11.43
CA GLY A 194 11.46 5.07 12.15
C GLY A 194 10.08 4.72 11.60
N ASP A 195 9.28 5.73 11.20
CA ASP A 195 7.98 5.51 10.58
C ASP A 195 8.15 4.76 9.25
N ARG A 196 9.15 5.15 8.46
CA ARG A 196 9.44 4.51 7.18
C ARG A 196 9.85 3.05 7.35
N ALA A 197 10.74 2.75 8.30
CA ALA A 197 11.15 1.37 8.62
C ALA A 197 9.95 0.50 9.04
N PHE A 198 9.05 1.04 9.87
CA PHE A 198 7.82 0.36 10.28
C PHE A 198 6.95 -0.04 9.07
N PHE A 199 6.72 0.88 8.13
CA PHE A 199 5.95 0.54 6.93
C PHE A 199 6.67 -0.45 6.03
N LEU A 200 7.98 -0.31 5.81
CA LEU A 200 8.73 -1.26 4.98
C LEU A 200 8.67 -2.68 5.54
N GLU A 201 8.75 -2.84 6.87
CA GLU A 201 8.62 -4.14 7.54
C GLU A 201 7.21 -4.72 7.42
N SER A 202 6.18 -3.86 7.47
CA SER A 202 4.78 -4.30 7.43
C SER A 202 4.35 -4.95 6.10
N TRP A 203 5.16 -4.80 5.05
CA TRP A 203 4.84 -5.32 3.72
C TRP A 203 4.78 -6.85 3.64
N ASN A 204 5.65 -7.55 4.38
CA ASN A 204 5.66 -9.01 4.38
C ASN A 204 4.45 -9.63 5.11
N GLY A 205 3.77 -8.88 5.95
CA GLY A 205 2.59 -9.31 6.68
C GLY A 205 2.85 -10.24 7.89
N ASN A 206 4.11 -10.60 8.18
CA ASN A 206 4.47 -11.56 9.23
C ASN A 206 5.69 -11.13 10.08
N GLY A 207 6.34 -10.01 9.77
CA GLY A 207 7.46 -9.48 10.54
C GLY A 207 7.01 -8.90 11.88
N SER A 208 7.80 -9.13 12.96
CA SER A 208 7.56 -8.49 14.25
C SER A 208 8.20 -7.11 14.30
N PHE A 209 7.63 -6.22 15.10
CA PHE A 209 8.18 -4.89 15.30
C PHE A 209 8.04 -4.44 16.75
N THR A 210 9.06 -3.78 17.28
CA THR A 210 9.03 -3.24 18.64
C THR A 210 9.19 -1.72 18.58
N VAL A 211 8.26 -1.01 19.24
CA VAL A 211 8.28 0.45 19.36
C VAL A 211 8.61 0.79 20.79
N ASP A 212 9.76 1.43 21.01
CA ASP A 212 10.17 1.95 22.31
C ASP A 212 9.98 3.46 22.38
N ARG A 213 9.23 3.95 23.37
CA ARG A 213 8.99 5.38 23.58
C ARG A 213 9.21 5.76 25.03
N ILE A 214 9.98 6.82 25.25
CA ILE A 214 10.14 7.41 26.60
C ILE A 214 8.77 7.89 27.09
N GLY A 215 8.29 7.34 28.19
CA GLY A 215 7.03 7.72 28.84
C GLY A 215 5.79 6.92 28.43
N ARG A 216 5.84 6.10 27.35
CA ARG A 216 4.73 5.20 26.95
C ARG A 216 5.08 3.72 27.07
N GLY A 217 6.35 3.40 27.36
CA GLY A 217 6.83 2.02 27.45
C GLY A 217 7.11 1.38 26.10
N THR A 218 7.28 0.06 26.13
CA THR A 218 7.58 -0.78 24.96
C THR A 218 6.30 -1.41 24.43
N LEU A 219 6.04 -1.27 23.12
CA LEU A 219 4.97 -1.93 22.39
C LEU A 219 5.58 -2.97 21.46
N HIS A 220 5.41 -4.25 21.77
CA HIS A 220 5.86 -5.35 20.91
C HIS A 220 4.68 -5.85 20.05
N ILE A 221 4.80 -5.75 18.73
CA ILE A 221 3.81 -6.17 17.75
C ILE A 221 4.33 -7.46 17.13
N PRO A 222 3.68 -8.62 17.39
CA PRO A 222 4.18 -9.93 16.93
C PRO A 222 4.22 -10.07 15.42
N ALA A 223 3.30 -9.40 14.73
CA ALA A 223 3.29 -9.36 13.27
C ALA A 223 2.63 -8.10 12.72
N LEU A 224 3.37 -7.41 11.85
CA LEU A 224 2.87 -6.28 11.09
C LEU A 224 2.23 -6.77 9.79
N CYS A 225 0.92 -6.61 9.64
CA CYS A 225 0.20 -6.91 8.41
C CYS A 225 -0.63 -5.70 8.00
N LEU A 226 -0.09 -4.92 7.05
CA LEU A 226 -0.71 -3.70 6.55
C LEU A 226 -0.82 -3.75 5.04
N SER A 227 -2.03 -3.90 4.52
CA SER A 227 -2.32 -3.61 3.12
C SER A 227 -2.46 -2.11 2.93
N ILE A 228 -1.98 -1.58 1.81
CA ILE A 228 -2.05 -0.13 1.52
C ILE A 228 -2.68 0.07 0.15
N PHE A 229 -3.66 0.98 0.06
CA PHE A 229 -4.30 1.31 -1.19
C PHE A 229 -4.67 2.79 -1.29
N GLY A 230 -4.55 3.36 -2.51
CA GLY A 230 -4.97 4.74 -2.74
C GLY A 230 -4.76 5.24 -4.15
N GLY A 231 -5.09 6.53 -4.34
CA GLY A 231 -4.96 7.21 -5.61
C GLY A 231 -3.61 7.91 -5.76
N ILE A 232 -3.16 8.06 -7.00
CA ILE A 232 -1.95 8.84 -7.33
C ILE A 232 -2.19 9.65 -8.61
N GLN A 233 -1.66 10.87 -8.63
CA GLN A 233 -1.61 11.68 -9.85
C GLN A 233 -0.31 11.45 -10.61
N PRO A 234 -0.34 11.36 -11.96
CA PRO A 234 0.85 11.07 -12.77
C PRO A 234 2.01 12.06 -12.59
N GLY A 235 1.71 13.35 -12.50
CA GLY A 235 2.74 14.38 -12.40
C GLY A 235 3.59 14.27 -11.12
N PRO A 236 2.98 14.36 -9.93
CA PRO A 236 3.69 14.14 -8.66
C PRO A 236 4.40 12.78 -8.57
N LEU A 237 3.79 11.72 -9.13
CA LEU A 237 4.39 10.38 -9.15
C LEU A 237 5.67 10.35 -9.99
N GLY A 238 5.65 10.91 -11.22
CA GLY A 238 6.83 10.95 -12.08
C GLY A 238 8.01 11.70 -11.46
N LEU A 239 7.72 12.78 -10.71
CA LEU A 239 8.75 13.50 -9.95
C LEU A 239 9.31 12.64 -8.82
N TYR A 240 8.46 11.94 -8.08
CA TYR A 240 8.89 11.05 -7.00
C TYR A 240 9.76 9.89 -7.51
N VAL A 241 9.34 9.24 -8.62
CA VAL A 241 10.11 8.18 -9.29
C VAL A 241 11.48 8.69 -9.74
N ASN A 242 11.53 9.89 -10.31
CA ASN A 242 12.78 10.49 -10.75
C ASN A 242 13.76 10.77 -9.60
N GLN A 243 13.24 11.23 -8.45
CA GLN A 243 14.05 11.46 -7.25
C GLN A 243 14.59 10.15 -6.67
N ALA A 244 13.74 9.10 -6.58
CA ALA A 244 14.13 7.78 -6.10
C ALA A 244 15.23 7.14 -6.97
N ALA A 245 15.19 7.31 -8.29
CA ALA A 245 16.14 6.72 -9.24
C ALA A 245 17.58 7.26 -9.12
N VAL A 246 17.81 8.32 -8.35
CA VAL A 246 19.11 9.01 -8.21
C VAL A 246 19.73 8.88 -6.82
N GLY A 247 19.31 7.88 -6.05
CA GLY A 247 19.80 7.73 -4.67
C GLY A 247 19.25 8.78 -3.71
N GLY A 248 18.10 9.40 -4.05
CA GLY A 248 17.39 10.32 -3.17
C GLY A 248 16.50 9.58 -2.16
N ALA A 249 15.76 10.34 -1.35
CA ALA A 249 14.71 9.78 -0.50
C ALA A 249 13.75 8.95 -1.36
N GLY A 250 13.54 7.68 -1.00
CA GLY A 250 12.72 6.74 -1.79
C GLY A 250 13.47 5.63 -2.51
N ASP A 251 14.81 5.62 -2.50
CA ASP A 251 15.63 4.52 -3.03
C ASP A 251 15.81 3.35 -2.04
N ASP A 252 14.78 3.06 -1.25
CA ASP A 252 14.75 2.00 -0.23
C ASP A 252 13.74 0.89 -0.54
N GLY A 253 13.17 0.93 -1.72
CA GLY A 253 12.21 -0.06 -2.17
C GLY A 253 10.78 0.19 -1.71
N LEU A 254 10.42 1.37 -1.18
CA LEU A 254 9.04 1.70 -0.80
C LEU A 254 8.10 1.64 -2.02
N LEU A 255 8.47 2.34 -3.11
CA LEU A 255 7.66 2.38 -4.33
C LEU A 255 7.55 0.99 -4.99
N GLN A 256 8.63 0.19 -4.95
CA GLN A 256 8.68 -1.15 -5.50
C GLN A 256 7.74 -2.13 -4.77
N ARG A 257 7.28 -1.80 -3.57
CA ARG A 257 6.29 -2.58 -2.81
C ARG A 257 4.85 -2.36 -3.27
N PHE A 258 4.59 -1.27 -4.02
CA PHE A 258 3.29 -1.04 -4.66
C PHE A 258 3.16 -1.88 -5.93
N GLN A 259 3.15 -3.20 -5.76
CA GLN A 259 3.14 -4.19 -6.83
C GLN A 259 1.84 -4.15 -7.64
N LEU A 260 0.70 -3.87 -6.98
CA LEU A 260 -0.61 -3.77 -7.61
C LEU A 260 -0.91 -2.31 -8.01
N LEU A 261 0.05 -1.67 -8.71
CA LEU A 261 -0.12 -0.33 -9.24
C LEU A 261 -0.64 -0.41 -10.67
N VAL A 262 -1.83 0.15 -10.91
CA VAL A 262 -2.44 0.23 -12.24
C VAL A 262 -2.42 1.66 -12.78
N TRP A 263 -1.96 1.80 -14.00
CA TRP A 263 -1.93 3.06 -14.75
C TRP A 263 -2.42 2.82 -16.18
N PRO A 264 -3.73 2.60 -16.38
CA PRO A 264 -4.29 2.34 -17.68
C PRO A 264 -4.28 3.57 -18.59
N ASP A 265 -4.56 3.34 -19.88
CA ASP A 265 -4.86 4.41 -20.79
C ASP A 265 -6.25 5.00 -20.50
N ALA A 266 -6.40 6.30 -20.69
CA ALA A 266 -7.70 6.94 -20.56
C ALA A 266 -8.65 6.42 -21.66
N LEU A 267 -9.92 6.30 -21.33
CA LEU A 267 -10.95 5.97 -22.31
C LEU A 267 -10.94 7.02 -23.44
N LYS A 268 -10.93 6.54 -24.68
CA LYS A 268 -10.89 7.41 -25.87
C LYS A 268 -12.26 8.00 -26.21
N VAL A 269 -13.31 7.31 -25.82
CA VAL A 269 -14.70 7.69 -26.11
C VAL A 269 -15.51 7.63 -24.83
N TRP A 270 -16.21 8.70 -24.51
CA TRP A 270 -17.18 8.73 -23.42
C TRP A 270 -18.58 8.50 -23.96
N ARG A 271 -19.38 7.74 -23.25
CA ARG A 271 -20.80 7.49 -23.56
C ARG A 271 -21.64 7.81 -22.32
N ASN A 272 -22.78 8.39 -22.51
CA ASN A 272 -23.75 8.54 -21.42
C ASN A 272 -24.42 7.19 -21.19
N VAL A 273 -24.11 6.55 -20.05
CA VAL A 273 -24.70 5.27 -19.65
C VAL A 273 -25.58 5.54 -18.44
N ASP A 274 -26.90 5.51 -18.69
CA ASP A 274 -27.94 5.69 -17.66
C ASP A 274 -28.77 4.40 -17.59
N ARG A 275 -28.38 3.52 -16.69
CA ARG A 275 -29.08 2.26 -16.40
C ARG A 275 -28.92 1.88 -14.94
N SER A 276 -29.84 1.07 -14.44
CA SER A 276 -29.80 0.56 -13.07
C SER A 276 -28.56 -0.33 -12.85
N PRO A 277 -27.98 -0.28 -11.63
CA PRO A 277 -26.90 -1.19 -11.23
C PRO A 277 -27.34 -2.65 -11.29
N ASP A 278 -26.41 -3.55 -11.60
CA ASP A 278 -26.63 -4.99 -11.46
C ASP A 278 -26.64 -5.38 -9.97
N SER A 279 -27.85 -5.46 -9.40
CA SER A 279 -28.05 -5.82 -7.99
C SER A 279 -27.66 -7.26 -7.67
N THR A 280 -27.76 -8.17 -8.65
CA THR A 280 -27.38 -9.58 -8.48
C THR A 280 -25.87 -9.71 -8.37
N ALA A 281 -25.13 -9.08 -9.30
CA ALA A 281 -23.69 -9.05 -9.25
C ALA A 281 -23.17 -8.36 -7.98
N HIS A 282 -23.80 -7.25 -7.56
CA HIS A 282 -23.47 -6.57 -6.30
C HIS A 282 -23.63 -7.51 -5.09
N LYS A 283 -24.76 -8.23 -5.00
CA LYS A 283 -25.03 -9.17 -3.91
C LYS A 283 -23.99 -10.29 -3.87
N GLN A 284 -23.66 -10.87 -5.02
CA GLN A 284 -22.65 -11.95 -5.12
C GLN A 284 -21.28 -11.49 -4.63
N VAL A 285 -20.83 -10.29 -5.02
CA VAL A 285 -19.56 -9.74 -4.53
C VAL A 285 -19.63 -9.50 -3.03
N PHE A 286 -20.74 -8.96 -2.51
CA PHE A 286 -20.87 -8.75 -1.06
C PHE A 286 -20.84 -10.07 -0.28
N GLU A 287 -21.44 -11.14 -0.79
CA GLU A 287 -21.35 -12.48 -0.20
C GLU A 287 -19.89 -12.98 -0.12
N VAL A 288 -19.06 -12.67 -1.13
CA VAL A 288 -17.60 -12.95 -1.07
C VAL A 288 -16.94 -12.20 0.09
N PHE A 289 -17.21 -10.90 0.23
CA PHE A 289 -16.66 -10.10 1.33
C PHE A 289 -17.09 -10.64 2.70
N GLN A 290 -18.37 -10.96 2.87
CA GLN A 290 -18.90 -11.52 4.12
C GLN A 290 -18.28 -12.88 4.46
N HIS A 291 -18.18 -13.77 3.47
CA HIS A 291 -17.58 -15.07 3.67
C HIS A 291 -16.11 -14.98 4.08
N LEU A 292 -15.32 -14.18 3.39
CA LEU A 292 -13.92 -14.00 3.74
C LEU A 292 -13.73 -13.29 5.09
N ASP A 293 -14.68 -12.47 5.50
CA ASP A 293 -14.66 -11.83 6.81
C ASP A 293 -14.90 -12.82 7.96
N THR A 294 -15.91 -13.66 7.81
CA THR A 294 -16.33 -14.63 8.84
C THR A 294 -15.58 -15.96 8.75
N PHE A 295 -14.77 -16.15 7.71
CA PHE A 295 -14.08 -17.40 7.48
C PHE A 295 -12.99 -17.66 8.53
N GLU A 296 -13.18 -18.72 9.31
CA GLU A 296 -12.22 -19.25 10.27
C GLU A 296 -11.84 -20.68 9.86
N PRO A 297 -10.65 -20.87 9.26
CA PRO A 297 -10.28 -22.16 8.65
C PRO A 297 -10.05 -23.29 9.65
N PHE A 298 -9.79 -22.98 10.91
CA PHE A 298 -9.56 -23.95 11.98
C PHE A 298 -9.67 -23.30 13.37
N GLU A 299 -9.86 -24.13 14.40
CA GLU A 299 -9.72 -23.68 15.79
C GLU A 299 -8.26 -23.53 16.17
N PRO A 300 -7.84 -22.39 16.77
CA PRO A 300 -6.47 -22.20 17.20
C PRO A 300 -6.01 -23.29 18.17
N SER A 301 -4.74 -23.71 18.07
CA SER A 301 -4.17 -24.74 18.95
C SER A 301 -4.14 -24.34 20.43
N LYS A 302 -4.21 -23.05 20.72
CA LYS A 302 -4.33 -22.47 22.07
C LYS A 302 -5.40 -21.38 22.10
N PRO A 303 -6.24 -21.33 23.15
CA PRO A 303 -7.21 -20.26 23.32
C PRO A 303 -6.55 -18.88 23.24
N GLY A 304 -7.09 -17.98 22.38
CA GLY A 304 -6.59 -16.63 22.19
C GLY A 304 -5.31 -16.51 21.34
N ALA A 305 -4.76 -17.60 20.81
CA ALA A 305 -3.64 -17.55 19.87
C ALA A 305 -4.15 -17.25 18.46
N PHE A 306 -3.45 -16.37 17.75
CA PHE A 306 -3.69 -16.15 16.33
C PHE A 306 -2.70 -17.00 15.50
N GLU A 307 -3.25 -17.90 14.70
CA GLU A 307 -2.48 -18.80 13.85
C GLU A 307 -2.88 -18.64 12.39
N THR A 308 -1.93 -18.72 11.49
CA THR A 308 -2.16 -18.64 10.04
C THR A 308 -2.44 -20.03 9.48
N TYR A 309 -3.57 -20.21 8.80
CA TYR A 309 -3.82 -21.43 8.01
C TYR A 309 -2.94 -21.47 6.78
N LYS A 310 -2.32 -22.60 6.49
CA LYS A 310 -1.27 -22.72 5.48
C LYS A 310 -1.74 -23.61 4.35
N LEU A 311 -1.76 -23.07 3.14
CA LEU A 311 -2.08 -23.81 1.92
C LEU A 311 -0.83 -24.09 1.09
N HIS A 312 -0.93 -25.07 0.20
CA HIS A 312 0.01 -25.35 -0.86
C HIS A 312 -0.66 -25.20 -2.21
N PHE A 313 0.11 -25.21 -3.28
CA PHE A 313 -0.42 -25.36 -4.63
C PHE A 313 -0.82 -26.83 -4.89
N THR A 314 -1.79 -27.05 -5.79
CA THR A 314 -1.98 -28.38 -6.39
C THR A 314 -0.75 -28.75 -7.20
N SER A 315 -0.61 -30.04 -7.57
CA SER A 315 0.56 -30.49 -8.36
C SER A 315 0.71 -29.71 -9.67
N GLU A 316 -0.40 -29.44 -10.36
CA GLU A 316 -0.44 -28.69 -11.62
C GLU A 316 -0.06 -27.23 -11.41
N ALA A 317 -0.63 -26.60 -10.39
CA ALA A 317 -0.32 -25.22 -10.02
C ALA A 317 1.14 -25.04 -9.58
N GLN A 318 1.72 -26.04 -8.89
CA GLN A 318 3.13 -26.04 -8.49
C GLN A 318 4.06 -26.05 -9.71
N VAL A 319 3.82 -26.91 -10.68
CA VAL A 319 4.61 -26.96 -11.94
C VAL A 319 4.57 -25.60 -12.62
N ARG A 320 3.39 -24.99 -12.71
CA ARG A 320 3.21 -23.69 -13.32
C ARG A 320 3.94 -22.57 -12.60
N PHE A 321 3.87 -22.57 -11.27
CA PHE A 321 4.61 -21.60 -10.45
C PHE A 321 6.12 -21.75 -10.65
N ASP A 322 6.64 -22.98 -10.67
CA ASP A 322 8.07 -23.24 -10.80
C ASP A 322 8.61 -22.81 -12.16
N GLU A 323 7.85 -23.04 -13.24
CA GLU A 323 8.16 -22.55 -14.58
C GLU A 323 8.17 -21.04 -14.66
N TRP A 324 7.10 -20.41 -14.20
CA TRP A 324 6.97 -18.95 -14.16
C TRP A 324 8.09 -18.30 -13.33
N ARG A 325 8.34 -18.83 -12.14
CA ARG A 325 9.41 -18.34 -11.25
C ARG A 325 10.78 -18.48 -11.88
N THR A 326 11.07 -19.64 -12.48
CA THR A 326 12.34 -19.88 -13.18
C THR A 326 12.58 -18.83 -14.28
N ASN A 327 11.53 -18.49 -15.04
CA ASN A 327 11.61 -17.46 -16.06
C ASN A 327 11.82 -16.06 -15.47
N LEU A 328 11.16 -15.73 -14.36
CA LEU A 328 11.37 -14.47 -13.65
C LEU A 328 12.82 -14.36 -13.16
N GLU A 329 13.35 -15.38 -12.47
CA GLU A 329 14.71 -15.39 -11.93
C GLU A 329 15.76 -15.26 -13.03
N LYS A 330 15.61 -15.97 -14.15
CA LYS A 330 16.50 -15.82 -15.33
C LYS A 330 16.55 -14.39 -15.82
N ARG A 331 15.41 -13.73 -15.90
CA ARG A 331 15.32 -12.32 -16.35
C ARG A 331 15.98 -11.36 -15.35
N LEU A 332 15.81 -11.58 -14.05
CA LEU A 332 16.43 -10.78 -13.00
C LEU A 332 17.96 -10.95 -12.97
N CYS A 333 18.47 -12.17 -13.27
CA CYS A 333 19.92 -12.45 -13.30
C CYS A 333 20.62 -11.94 -14.56
N ASN A 334 19.91 -11.66 -15.66
CA ASN A 334 20.53 -11.24 -16.93
C ASN A 334 21.15 -9.81 -16.89
N GLY A 335 20.75 -8.96 -15.94
CA GLY A 335 21.27 -7.61 -15.79
C GLY A 335 20.84 -6.58 -16.86
N ASP A 336 19.89 -6.96 -17.72
CA ASP A 336 19.39 -6.10 -18.81
C ASP A 336 18.31 -5.11 -18.38
N LEU A 337 17.79 -5.25 -17.14
CA LEU A 337 16.71 -4.44 -16.61
C LEU A 337 17.24 -3.16 -15.95
N ASN A 338 16.47 -2.09 -16.07
CA ASN A 338 16.70 -0.91 -15.23
C ASN A 338 16.61 -1.32 -13.74
N PRO A 339 17.57 -0.92 -12.87
CA PRO A 339 17.65 -1.37 -11.47
C PRO A 339 16.35 -1.18 -10.67
N ALA A 340 15.63 -0.07 -10.89
CA ALA A 340 14.35 0.19 -10.21
C ALA A 340 13.25 -0.78 -10.68
N LEU A 341 13.19 -1.10 -11.98
CA LEU A 341 12.27 -2.09 -12.53
C LEU A 341 12.65 -3.51 -12.08
N GLU A 342 13.94 -3.85 -12.05
CA GLU A 342 14.43 -5.14 -11.54
C GLU A 342 14.01 -5.34 -10.07
N SER A 343 14.27 -4.34 -9.21
CA SER A 343 13.84 -4.36 -7.81
C SER A 343 12.33 -4.49 -7.65
N HIS A 344 11.55 -3.88 -8.53
CA HIS A 344 10.08 -4.02 -8.55
C HIS A 344 9.66 -5.44 -8.94
N LEU A 345 10.19 -5.98 -10.03
CA LEU A 345 9.87 -7.33 -10.50
C LEU A 345 10.35 -8.41 -9.53
N ALA A 346 11.43 -8.19 -8.81
CA ALA A 346 11.89 -9.09 -7.74
C ALA A 346 10.83 -9.30 -6.64
N LYS A 347 9.96 -8.31 -6.41
CA LYS A 347 8.82 -8.44 -5.47
C LYS A 347 7.70 -9.33 -6.00
N TYR A 348 7.66 -9.60 -7.30
CA TYR A 348 6.65 -10.48 -7.90
C TYR A 348 6.76 -11.93 -7.43
N ARG A 349 7.89 -12.31 -6.83
CA ARG A 349 8.05 -13.60 -6.15
C ARG A 349 6.93 -13.87 -5.15
N SER A 350 6.48 -12.84 -4.43
CA SER A 350 5.36 -12.93 -3.47
C SER A 350 4.02 -12.48 -4.07
N LEU A 351 4.03 -11.58 -5.07
CA LEU A 351 2.81 -11.10 -5.69
C LEU A 351 2.00 -12.22 -6.36
N MET A 352 2.66 -13.04 -7.17
CA MET A 352 1.99 -14.12 -7.89
C MET A 352 1.30 -15.12 -6.94
N PRO A 353 1.96 -15.66 -5.90
CA PRO A 353 1.29 -16.53 -4.93
C PRO A 353 0.18 -15.83 -4.15
N SER A 354 0.35 -14.55 -3.80
CA SER A 354 -0.70 -13.76 -3.14
C SER A 354 -1.95 -13.63 -3.99
N LEU A 355 -1.79 -13.30 -5.27
CA LEU A 355 -2.90 -13.19 -6.22
C LEU A 355 -3.57 -14.54 -6.43
N ALA A 356 -2.80 -15.61 -6.62
CA ALA A 356 -3.33 -16.96 -6.80
C ALA A 356 -4.16 -17.40 -5.58
N LEU A 357 -3.68 -17.12 -4.37
CA LEU A 357 -4.40 -17.40 -3.13
C LEU A 357 -5.71 -16.61 -3.06
N ILE A 358 -5.68 -15.30 -3.33
CA ILE A 358 -6.88 -14.46 -3.29
C ILE A 358 -7.90 -14.98 -4.31
N PHE A 359 -7.50 -15.25 -5.55
CA PHE A 359 -8.41 -15.73 -6.59
C PHE A 359 -9.01 -17.09 -6.26
N TYR A 360 -8.22 -18.01 -5.72
CA TYR A 360 -8.68 -19.30 -5.26
C TYR A 360 -9.74 -19.17 -4.17
N LEU A 361 -9.50 -18.35 -3.15
CA LEU A 361 -10.44 -18.13 -2.07
C LEU A 361 -11.74 -17.49 -2.53
N VAL A 362 -11.67 -16.52 -3.43
CA VAL A 362 -12.84 -15.87 -4.04
C VAL A 362 -13.68 -16.86 -4.84
N GLU A 363 -13.07 -17.76 -5.61
CA GLU A 363 -13.79 -18.76 -6.43
C GLU A 363 -14.36 -19.92 -5.60
N THR A 364 -13.86 -20.14 -4.38
CA THR A 364 -14.31 -21.25 -3.51
C THR A 364 -15.42 -20.85 -2.56
N VAL A 365 -15.78 -19.57 -2.47
CA VAL A 365 -16.88 -19.05 -1.67
C VAL A 365 -18.17 -19.82 -1.98
N GLY A 366 -18.79 -20.36 -0.93
CA GLY A 366 -20.03 -21.15 -1.03
C GLY A 366 -19.89 -22.54 -1.66
N LYS A 367 -18.71 -22.92 -2.13
CA LYS A 367 -18.47 -24.22 -2.78
C LYS A 367 -17.85 -25.27 -1.83
N ARG A 368 -17.13 -24.86 -0.79
CA ARG A 368 -16.42 -25.73 0.16
C ARG A 368 -16.37 -25.11 1.54
N ASP A 369 -16.46 -25.96 2.56
CA ASP A 369 -16.34 -25.52 3.95
C ASP A 369 -14.90 -25.12 4.32
N LYS A 370 -13.89 -25.74 3.69
CA LYS A 370 -12.46 -25.44 3.92
C LYS A 370 -11.68 -25.41 2.61
N PRO A 371 -10.75 -24.46 2.44
CA PRO A 371 -9.81 -24.47 1.32
C PRO A 371 -8.81 -25.62 1.49
N ILE A 372 -8.43 -26.27 0.40
CA ILE A 372 -7.54 -27.44 0.39
C ILE A 372 -6.18 -27.08 -0.18
N ALA A 373 -6.14 -26.56 -1.41
CA ALA A 373 -4.92 -26.19 -2.12
C ALA A 373 -5.26 -25.21 -3.23
N VAL A 374 -4.35 -24.28 -3.53
CA VAL A 374 -4.51 -23.29 -4.60
C VAL A 374 -4.41 -24.00 -5.95
N ASP A 375 -5.42 -23.85 -6.78
CA ASP A 375 -5.57 -24.56 -8.05
C ASP A 375 -4.83 -23.91 -9.23
N ASP A 376 -4.73 -24.66 -10.33
CA ASP A 376 -4.05 -24.23 -11.54
C ASP A 376 -4.74 -23.04 -12.24
N GLN A 377 -6.07 -22.94 -12.17
CA GLN A 377 -6.82 -21.82 -12.76
C GLN A 377 -6.47 -20.50 -12.08
N SER A 378 -6.43 -20.52 -10.74
CA SER A 378 -6.03 -19.35 -9.92
C SER A 378 -4.58 -18.96 -10.16
N ALA A 379 -3.67 -19.95 -10.31
CA ALA A 379 -2.28 -19.71 -10.66
C ALA A 379 -2.12 -19.08 -12.07
N ARG A 380 -2.85 -19.57 -13.07
CA ARG A 380 -2.86 -18.98 -14.41
C ARG A 380 -3.31 -17.52 -14.40
N ARG A 381 -4.41 -17.24 -13.70
CA ARG A 381 -4.96 -15.89 -13.56
C ARG A 381 -3.96 -14.95 -12.88
N ALA A 382 -3.27 -15.42 -11.84
CA ALA A 382 -2.24 -14.66 -11.15
C ALA A 382 -1.03 -14.32 -12.05
N ILE A 383 -0.62 -15.24 -12.92
CA ILE A 383 0.45 -15.01 -13.90
C ILE A 383 0.03 -13.96 -14.92
N LEU A 384 -1.20 -14.02 -15.45
CA LEU A 384 -1.73 -12.98 -16.36
C LEU A 384 -1.72 -11.60 -15.70
N TRP A 385 -2.07 -11.52 -14.41
CA TRP A 385 -1.96 -10.28 -13.65
C TRP A 385 -0.51 -9.81 -13.50
N CYS A 386 0.44 -10.70 -13.26
CA CYS A 386 1.86 -10.32 -13.18
C CYS A 386 2.36 -9.75 -14.51
N GLU A 387 2.02 -10.36 -15.64
CA GLU A 387 2.36 -9.88 -17.00
C GLU A 387 1.73 -8.51 -17.27
N TYR A 388 0.46 -8.34 -16.93
CA TYR A 388 -0.27 -7.10 -17.06
C TYR A 388 0.37 -5.99 -16.20
N LEU A 389 0.59 -6.23 -14.92
CA LEU A 389 1.18 -5.26 -13.98
C LEU A 389 2.62 -4.89 -14.35
N GLU A 390 3.40 -5.79 -14.96
CA GLU A 390 4.72 -5.46 -15.48
C GLU A 390 4.65 -4.34 -16.53
N THR A 391 3.62 -4.31 -17.37
CA THR A 391 3.44 -3.23 -18.36
C THR A 391 3.19 -1.87 -17.69
N HIS A 392 2.49 -1.87 -16.55
CA HIS A 392 2.27 -0.68 -15.74
C HIS A 392 3.51 -0.25 -14.98
N ALA A 393 4.29 -1.20 -14.44
CA ALA A 393 5.58 -0.92 -13.82
C ALA A 393 6.57 -0.27 -14.82
N LYS A 394 6.64 -0.78 -16.06
CA LYS A 394 7.43 -0.16 -17.13
C LYS A 394 6.97 1.28 -17.41
N ARG A 395 5.65 1.54 -17.47
CA ARG A 395 5.12 2.91 -17.61
C ARG A 395 5.49 3.79 -16.42
N LEU A 396 5.41 3.25 -15.20
CA LEU A 396 5.76 3.95 -13.97
C LEU A 396 7.20 4.47 -14.03
N TYR A 397 8.17 3.61 -14.27
CA TYR A 397 9.58 3.98 -14.28
C TYR A 397 9.95 4.88 -15.46
N ALA A 398 9.40 4.64 -16.64
CA ALA A 398 9.56 5.54 -17.80
C ALA A 398 8.97 6.94 -17.55
N SER A 399 8.02 7.11 -16.64
CA SER A 399 7.44 8.41 -16.30
C SER A 399 8.41 9.32 -15.56
N GLY A 400 9.28 8.74 -14.73
CA GLY A 400 10.35 9.48 -14.03
C GLY A 400 11.34 10.11 -14.99
N GLU A 401 11.81 9.35 -15.96
CA GLU A 401 12.74 9.84 -17.00
C GLU A 401 12.09 10.96 -17.84
N ARG A 402 10.84 10.78 -18.28
CA ARG A 402 10.11 11.80 -19.04
C ARG A 402 9.89 13.07 -18.24
N SER A 403 9.50 12.99 -16.98
CA SER A 403 9.25 14.14 -16.12
C SER A 403 10.51 14.98 -15.91
N GLY A 404 11.65 14.34 -15.68
CA GLY A 404 12.95 15.01 -15.58
C GLY A 404 13.35 15.69 -16.88
N MET A 405 13.21 15.00 -18.01
CA MET A 405 13.54 15.54 -19.33
C MET A 405 12.65 16.73 -19.74
N GLU A 406 11.36 16.69 -19.45
CA GLU A 406 10.43 17.80 -19.72
C GLU A 406 10.76 19.04 -18.89
N SER A 407 11.07 18.86 -17.61
CA SER A 407 11.50 19.96 -16.74
C SER A 407 12.85 20.53 -17.22
N ALA A 408 13.79 19.67 -17.62
CA ALA A 408 15.09 20.10 -18.17
C ALA A 408 14.93 20.89 -19.46
N ARG A 409 14.08 20.46 -20.39
CA ARG A 409 13.78 21.20 -21.64
C ARG A 409 13.17 22.56 -21.37
N ALA A 410 12.19 22.62 -20.43
CA ALA A 410 11.57 23.88 -20.02
C ALA A 410 12.63 24.82 -19.41
N PHE A 411 13.52 24.32 -18.59
CA PHE A 411 14.56 25.08 -17.94
C PHE A 411 15.62 25.55 -18.92
N LEU A 412 16.11 24.70 -19.82
CA LEU A 412 17.05 25.06 -20.88
C LEU A 412 16.52 26.21 -21.76
N HIS A 413 15.23 26.15 -22.08
CA HIS A 413 14.55 27.22 -22.82
C HIS A 413 14.64 28.57 -22.08
N ARG A 414 14.42 28.56 -20.74
CA ARG A 414 14.54 29.76 -19.89
C ARG A 414 15.97 30.29 -19.78
N ILE A 415 16.94 29.36 -19.66
CA ILE A 415 18.37 29.70 -19.69
C ILE A 415 18.73 30.38 -21.02
N LYS A 416 18.32 29.79 -22.15
CA LYS A 416 18.58 30.38 -23.50
C LYS A 416 17.93 31.73 -23.67
N LYS A 417 16.73 31.97 -23.15
CA LYS A 417 16.09 33.30 -23.13
C LYS A 417 16.77 34.29 -22.21
N GLY A 418 17.68 33.83 -21.35
CA GLY A 418 18.34 34.67 -20.38
C GLY A 418 17.51 35.11 -19.19
N ASP A 419 16.43 34.35 -18.91
CA ASP A 419 15.60 34.60 -17.76
C ASP A 419 16.25 34.23 -16.44
N VAL A 420 17.42 33.55 -16.49
CA VAL A 420 18.21 33.08 -15.35
C VAL A 420 19.64 33.61 -15.46
N LEU A 421 20.15 34.18 -14.37
CA LEU A 421 21.54 34.69 -14.29
C LEU A 421 22.51 33.53 -13.97
N ASN A 422 23.75 33.61 -14.47
CA ASN A 422 24.77 32.64 -14.13
C ASN A 422 25.05 32.65 -12.62
N GLY A 423 25.21 31.47 -12.03
CA GLY A 423 25.43 31.34 -10.59
C GLY A 423 24.18 31.48 -9.74
N PHE A 424 23.00 31.11 -10.27
CA PHE A 424 21.74 31.12 -9.58
C PHE A 424 21.66 30.04 -8.49
N SER A 425 20.76 30.23 -7.50
CA SER A 425 20.35 29.18 -6.59
C SER A 425 19.07 28.52 -7.09
N LEU A 426 18.82 27.25 -6.68
CA LEU A 426 17.57 26.58 -7.03
C LEU A 426 16.35 27.37 -6.57
N ARG A 427 16.45 28.05 -5.42
CA ARG A 427 15.40 28.86 -4.83
C ARG A 427 15.02 30.07 -5.72
N ASP A 428 15.96 30.67 -6.41
CA ASP A 428 15.71 31.81 -7.29
C ASP A 428 14.81 31.41 -8.47
N VAL A 429 14.77 30.15 -8.82
CA VAL A 429 13.95 29.63 -9.91
C VAL A 429 12.55 29.31 -9.44
N TYR A 430 12.37 28.49 -8.38
CA TYR A 430 11.03 28.05 -7.98
C TYR A 430 10.27 29.05 -7.11
N HIS A 431 10.94 29.96 -6.39
CA HIS A 431 10.28 30.86 -5.45
C HIS A 431 9.81 32.17 -6.09
N GLY A 432 10.46 32.63 -7.15
CA GLY A 432 10.20 33.98 -7.71
C GLY A 432 9.58 33.98 -9.11
N LYS A 433 9.59 32.88 -9.83
CA LYS A 433 9.32 32.88 -11.29
C LYS A 433 8.02 32.18 -11.69
N HIS A 434 7.45 31.31 -10.87
CA HIS A 434 6.21 30.54 -11.11
C HIS A 434 6.08 29.91 -12.51
N TRP A 435 7.21 29.46 -13.07
CA TRP A 435 7.22 28.87 -14.41
C TRP A 435 6.60 27.49 -14.39
N SER A 436 5.74 27.19 -15.35
CA SER A 436 5.21 25.83 -15.54
C SER A 436 6.34 24.80 -15.59
N ARG A 437 6.21 23.70 -14.85
CA ARG A 437 7.21 22.61 -14.70
C ARG A 437 8.51 23.01 -13.97
N LEU A 438 8.58 24.20 -13.36
CA LEU A 438 9.73 24.72 -12.61
C LEU A 438 9.28 25.49 -11.35
N ASN A 439 8.09 25.22 -10.86
CA ASN A 439 7.46 25.94 -9.75
C ASN A 439 7.61 25.22 -8.39
N THR A 440 8.26 24.06 -8.36
CA THR A 440 8.59 23.34 -7.13
C THR A 440 10.08 23.04 -7.02
N PRO A 441 10.64 22.91 -5.79
CA PRO A 441 12.03 22.54 -5.59
C PRO A 441 12.41 21.26 -6.35
N ASP A 442 11.52 20.27 -6.35
CA ASP A 442 11.71 18.97 -6.97
C ASP A 442 11.86 19.06 -8.50
N GLN A 443 11.02 19.87 -9.12
CA GLN A 443 11.08 20.09 -10.57
C GLN A 443 12.37 20.78 -10.99
N VAL A 444 12.80 21.79 -10.24
CA VAL A 444 14.02 22.54 -10.54
C VAL A 444 15.25 21.67 -10.28
N SER A 445 15.29 20.92 -9.18
CA SER A 445 16.39 19.99 -8.89
C SER A 445 16.53 18.91 -9.96
N SER A 446 15.40 18.31 -10.38
CA SER A 446 15.39 17.31 -11.45
C SER A 446 15.88 17.90 -12.79
N ALA A 447 15.43 19.12 -13.14
CA ALA A 447 15.84 19.82 -14.35
C ALA A 447 17.35 20.13 -14.35
N VAL A 448 17.88 20.66 -13.25
CA VAL A 448 19.30 20.99 -13.10
C VAL A 448 20.14 19.74 -13.25
N ARG A 449 19.77 18.64 -12.61
CA ARG A 449 20.51 17.38 -12.71
C ARG A 449 20.59 16.87 -14.16
N VAL A 450 19.46 16.78 -14.87
CA VAL A 450 19.46 16.35 -16.27
C VAL A 450 20.32 17.26 -17.12
N LEU A 451 20.28 18.57 -16.90
CA LEU A 451 21.16 19.52 -17.62
C LEU A 451 22.62 19.37 -17.23
N GLU A 452 22.92 18.95 -16.01
CA GLU A 452 24.29 18.67 -15.54
C GLU A 452 24.86 17.40 -16.19
N GLU A 453 24.03 16.31 -16.29
CA GLU A 453 24.38 15.11 -17.04
C GLU A 453 24.73 15.40 -18.52
N PHE A 454 24.02 16.35 -19.12
CA PHE A 454 24.33 16.83 -20.47
C PHE A 454 25.44 17.89 -20.53
N GLY A 455 26.05 18.26 -19.40
CA GLY A 455 27.10 19.24 -19.33
C GLY A 455 26.68 20.71 -19.55
N TRP A 456 25.38 21.01 -19.54
CA TRP A 456 24.85 22.37 -19.75
C TRP A 456 24.91 23.26 -18.52
N VAL A 457 24.93 22.66 -17.32
CA VAL A 457 25.08 23.37 -16.04
C VAL A 457 26.01 22.58 -15.12
N ARG A 458 26.52 23.23 -14.06
CA ARG A 458 27.30 22.61 -13.00
C ARG A 458 26.86 23.11 -11.64
N SER A 459 26.61 22.19 -10.72
CA SER A 459 26.16 22.46 -9.34
C SER A 459 27.35 22.45 -8.38
N GLU A 460 27.41 23.44 -7.49
CA GLU A 460 28.39 23.51 -6.41
C GLU A 460 27.68 23.76 -5.06
N ILE A 461 28.07 22.98 -4.04
CA ILE A 461 27.55 23.15 -2.69
C ILE A 461 28.36 24.21 -1.97
N ILE A 462 27.73 25.32 -1.60
CA ILE A 462 28.35 26.38 -0.80
C ILE A 462 27.95 26.16 0.67
N LYS A 463 28.99 26.01 1.51
CA LYS A 463 28.80 25.95 2.96
C LYS A 463 28.50 27.37 3.48
N THR A 464 27.33 27.56 4.10
CA THR A 464 26.97 28.81 4.77
C THR A 464 26.79 28.57 6.27
N PRO A 465 26.93 29.60 7.13
CA PRO A 465 26.67 29.48 8.57
C PRO A 465 25.18 29.19 8.82
N GLY A 466 24.71 27.99 8.53
CA GLY A 466 23.35 27.56 8.58
C GLY A 466 23.12 26.38 7.66
N ARG A 467 22.13 26.46 6.74
CA ARG A 467 21.82 25.41 5.79
C ARG A 467 22.67 25.58 4.53
N ASN A 468 23.34 24.49 4.06
CA ASN A 468 24.09 24.50 2.80
C ASN A 468 23.22 24.99 1.64
N SER A 469 23.81 25.82 0.77
CA SER A 469 23.19 26.37 -0.45
C SER A 469 23.79 25.71 -1.68
N VAL A 470 22.97 25.39 -2.68
CA VAL A 470 23.47 24.92 -3.99
C VAL A 470 23.47 26.08 -4.96
N LYS A 471 24.62 26.35 -5.55
CA LYS A 471 24.81 27.35 -6.61
C LYS A 471 25.05 26.65 -7.94
N VAL A 472 24.37 27.10 -8.98
CA VAL A 472 24.42 26.48 -10.31
C VAL A 472 25.02 27.41 -11.33
N SER A 473 26.10 26.98 -11.97
CA SER A 473 26.79 27.70 -13.05
C SER A 473 26.34 27.18 -14.41
N ILE A 474 26.11 28.07 -15.35
CA ILE A 474 25.65 27.78 -16.72
C ILE A 474 26.87 27.66 -17.65
N HIS A 475 26.84 26.64 -18.54
CA HIS A 475 27.89 26.44 -19.52
C HIS A 475 28.10 27.69 -20.40
N PRO A 476 29.36 28.15 -20.66
CA PRO A 476 29.62 29.38 -21.39
C PRO A 476 29.01 29.47 -22.79
N GLN A 477 28.86 28.36 -23.49
CA GLN A 477 28.19 28.33 -24.79
C GLN A 477 26.74 28.81 -24.75
N LEU A 478 25.99 28.49 -23.68
CA LEU A 478 24.62 28.96 -23.52
C LEU A 478 24.54 30.45 -23.17
N LEU A 479 25.60 31.01 -22.61
CA LEU A 479 25.70 32.43 -22.31
C LEU A 479 26.07 33.24 -23.55
N ASN A 480 26.86 32.66 -24.46
CA ASN A 480 27.35 33.33 -25.68
C ASN A 480 26.31 33.35 -26.81
N ASP A 481 25.32 32.48 -26.86
CA ASP A 481 24.25 32.55 -27.85
C ASP A 481 23.41 33.83 -27.74
N LYS A 482 23.42 34.50 -26.60
CA LYS A 482 22.80 35.83 -26.43
C LYS A 482 23.40 36.92 -27.26
N PHE A 483 24.71 36.87 -27.54
CA PHE A 483 25.40 37.89 -28.34
C PHE A 483 25.12 37.71 -29.83
N LYS A 484 24.84 36.50 -30.32
CA LYS A 484 24.53 36.26 -31.73
C LYS A 484 23.13 36.73 -32.12
N GLU A 485 22.11 36.55 -31.27
CA GLU A 485 20.75 37.02 -31.57
C GLU A 485 20.61 38.55 -31.42
N ARG A 486 21.31 39.21 -30.51
CA ARG A 486 21.33 40.69 -30.41
C ARG A 486 22.10 41.33 -31.57
N GLY A 487 23.18 40.72 -32.01
CA GLY A 487 23.98 41.23 -33.15
C GLY A 487 23.32 41.05 -34.52
N MET A 488 22.31 40.17 -34.66
CA MET A 488 21.51 40.08 -35.89
C MET A 488 20.37 41.12 -35.94
N ASN A 489 19.84 41.56 -34.78
CA ASN A 489 18.79 42.55 -34.75
C ASN A 489 19.30 44.01 -34.84
N GLU A 490 20.60 44.25 -34.63
CA GLU A 490 21.20 45.60 -34.80
C GLU A 490 21.74 45.84 -36.23
N LYS A 491 21.78 44.82 -37.10
CA LYS A 491 22.18 44.98 -38.53
C LYS A 491 21.00 45.13 -39.48
N THR A 492 19.76 45.21 -38.95
CA THR A 492 18.52 45.37 -39.73
C THR A 492 17.75 46.63 -39.28
N LYS A 493 18.42 47.66 -38.80
CA LYS A 493 17.88 49.01 -38.65
C LYS A 493 18.68 50.01 -39.45
#